data_576b39fe7941658a39cb19eb93fe70e2
#
_entry.id   576b39fe7941658a39cb19eb93fe70e2
#
_cell.length_a   1.000
_cell.length_b   1.000
_cell.length_c   1.000
_cell.angle_alpha   90.00
_cell.angle_beta   90.00
_cell.angle_gamma   90.00
#
_symmetry.space_group_name_H-M   'P 1'
#
loop_
_entity.id
_entity.type
_entity.pdbx_description
1 polymer ?
#
loop_
_entity_poly.entity_id
_entity_poly.type
_entity_poly.pdbx_seq_one_letter_code
_entity_poly.pdbx_strand_id
1 'polypeptide(L)'
;RLTATSSQADPVIALYNAAGEQVAENDDADGTNSRLDMLGNLAAGTYCLGATALGGGSGEIRLSVGGVDPAEVLRDAYRQGQMPPPSSAGYPVEPLDITSAEPQVKLLGGSALWFSFDIDERQVVVLNAYAAATGMDTRMALFDISGRQITENDDANGSTDPQIGPVLLEPGSYRLALVQLGSDSTTGQMRAASISAQRYLRAK
;
A
#
# COMPACT_ATOMS: atom_id res chain seq x y z
N ARG A 1 14.93 1.47 -12.05
CA ARG A 1 13.65 2.19 -12.27
C ARG A 1 13.45 2.47 -13.74
N LEU A 2 12.28 2.14 -14.24
CA LEU A 2 11.79 2.50 -15.57
C LEU A 2 10.60 3.42 -15.37
N THR A 3 10.52 4.53 -16.10
CA THR A 3 9.38 5.44 -16.02
C THR A 3 8.89 5.82 -17.41
N ALA A 4 7.58 6.04 -17.51
CA ALA A 4 6.96 6.71 -18.63
C ALA A 4 6.12 7.87 -18.11
N THR A 5 6.37 9.08 -18.63
CA THR A 5 5.68 10.29 -18.21
C THR A 5 5.11 11.03 -19.40
N SER A 6 3.93 11.60 -19.23
CA SER A 6 3.29 12.47 -20.23
C SER A 6 2.39 13.49 -19.54
N SER A 7 2.25 14.65 -20.18
CA SER A 7 1.28 15.67 -19.77
C SER A 7 -0.05 15.61 -20.56
N GLN A 8 -0.14 14.73 -21.56
CA GLN A 8 -1.25 14.68 -22.50
C GLN A 8 -1.82 13.29 -22.70
N ALA A 9 -1.07 12.26 -22.33
CA ALA A 9 -1.44 10.87 -22.48
C ALA A 9 -1.35 10.18 -21.11
N ASP A 10 -1.99 9.05 -21.00
CA ASP A 10 -1.92 8.12 -19.88
C ASP A 10 -1.01 6.96 -20.30
N PRO A 11 0.30 7.00 -19.96
CA PRO A 11 1.25 6.03 -20.45
C PRO A 11 1.17 4.71 -19.68
N VAL A 12 1.21 3.61 -20.40
CA VAL A 12 1.43 2.26 -19.87
C VAL A 12 2.82 1.81 -20.27
N ILE A 13 3.61 1.27 -19.34
CA ILE A 13 4.90 0.66 -19.67
C ILE A 13 4.89 -0.83 -19.39
N ALA A 14 5.50 -1.58 -20.30
CA ALA A 14 5.67 -3.03 -20.17
C ALA A 14 7.12 -3.41 -20.48
N LEU A 15 7.70 -4.27 -19.66
CA LEU A 15 9.05 -4.81 -19.84
C LEU A 15 8.96 -6.24 -20.36
N TYR A 16 9.69 -6.53 -21.41
CA TYR A 16 9.76 -7.86 -22.05
C TYR A 16 11.19 -8.39 -22.02
N ASN A 17 11.32 -9.70 -21.85
CA ASN A 17 12.61 -10.38 -22.00
C ASN A 17 12.95 -10.63 -23.48
N ALA A 18 14.12 -11.21 -23.75
CA ALA A 18 14.58 -11.52 -25.11
C ALA A 18 13.70 -12.55 -25.85
N ALA A 19 12.92 -13.34 -25.14
CA ALA A 19 11.94 -14.28 -25.71
C ALA A 19 10.61 -13.62 -26.07
N GLY A 20 10.42 -12.33 -25.74
CA GLY A 20 9.17 -11.60 -25.94
C GLY A 20 8.14 -11.85 -24.84
N GLU A 21 8.54 -12.49 -23.74
CA GLU A 21 7.66 -12.70 -22.58
C GLU A 21 7.62 -11.44 -21.72
N GLN A 22 6.43 -11.04 -21.30
CA GLN A 22 6.23 -9.90 -20.43
C GLN A 22 6.74 -10.21 -19.01
N VAL A 23 7.65 -9.39 -18.53
CA VAL A 23 8.29 -9.53 -17.21
C VAL A 23 7.56 -8.68 -16.17
N ALA A 24 7.13 -7.48 -16.56
CA ALA A 24 6.42 -6.54 -15.69
C ALA A 24 5.64 -5.53 -16.52
N GLU A 25 4.60 -4.96 -15.94
CA GLU A 25 3.78 -3.90 -16.52
C GLU A 25 3.28 -2.97 -15.41
N ASN A 26 3.09 -1.70 -15.74
CA ASN A 26 2.44 -0.72 -14.87
C ASN A 26 1.82 0.39 -15.73
N ASP A 27 0.66 0.87 -15.33
CA ASP A 27 -0.05 1.99 -15.93
C ASP A 27 -0.08 3.23 -15.01
N ASP A 28 -0.18 3.06 -13.71
CA ASP A 28 -0.29 4.13 -12.72
C ASP A 28 0.72 3.97 -11.58
N ALA A 29 1.51 5.00 -11.30
CA ALA A 29 2.43 5.01 -10.16
C ALA A 29 2.52 6.38 -9.48
N ASP A 30 2.34 7.46 -10.23
CA ASP A 30 2.30 8.84 -9.73
C ASP A 30 1.32 9.63 -10.61
N GLY A 31 0.06 9.66 -10.19
CA GLY A 31 -1.04 10.04 -11.06
C GLY A 31 -1.14 9.05 -12.22
N THR A 32 -1.29 9.55 -13.43
CA THR A 32 -1.33 8.74 -14.65
C THR A 32 0.05 8.36 -15.20
N ASN A 33 1.15 8.70 -14.53
CA ASN A 33 2.49 8.32 -14.99
C ASN A 33 2.85 6.91 -14.53
N SER A 34 3.46 6.12 -15.40
CA SER A 34 3.83 4.75 -15.10
C SER A 34 5.26 4.61 -14.58
N ARG A 35 5.47 3.66 -13.66
CA ARG A 35 6.78 3.35 -13.09
C ARG A 35 6.92 1.86 -12.79
N LEU A 36 8.05 1.28 -13.20
CA LEU A 36 8.46 -0.06 -12.79
C LEU A 36 9.76 0.04 -11.98
N ASP A 37 9.71 -0.38 -10.73
CA ASP A 37 10.90 -0.53 -9.88
C ASP A 37 11.28 -2.02 -9.82
N MET A 38 12.31 -2.37 -10.59
CA MET A 38 12.80 -3.74 -10.65
C MET A 38 13.76 -4.00 -9.48
N LEU A 39 13.21 -4.40 -8.33
CA LEU A 39 13.97 -4.70 -7.11
C LEU A 39 14.61 -6.08 -7.12
N GLY A 40 14.09 -6.99 -7.92
CA GLY A 40 14.70 -8.28 -8.17
C GLY A 40 15.86 -8.12 -9.16
N ASN A 41 16.82 -9.02 -9.08
CA ASN A 41 17.87 -9.08 -10.08
C ASN A 41 17.26 -9.52 -11.42
N LEU A 42 17.17 -8.58 -12.37
CA LEU A 42 16.98 -8.95 -13.75
C LEU A 42 18.19 -9.81 -14.16
N ALA A 43 17.93 -10.96 -14.75
CA ALA A 43 19.00 -11.76 -15.32
C ALA A 43 19.78 -10.95 -16.36
N ALA A 44 21.09 -11.17 -16.49
CA ALA A 44 21.86 -10.53 -17.54
C ALA A 44 21.27 -10.89 -18.92
N GLY A 45 20.98 -9.90 -19.75
CA GLY A 45 20.35 -10.11 -21.05
C GLY A 45 19.84 -8.82 -21.67
N THR A 46 19.18 -8.99 -22.81
CA THR A 46 18.52 -7.90 -23.53
C THR A 46 17.03 -7.88 -23.14
N TYR A 47 16.54 -6.68 -22.89
CA TYR A 47 15.16 -6.43 -22.59
C TYR A 47 14.60 -5.36 -23.53
N CYS A 48 13.32 -5.45 -23.84
CA CYS A 48 12.58 -4.44 -24.59
C CYS A 48 11.61 -3.73 -23.65
N LEU A 49 11.67 -2.40 -23.64
CA LEU A 49 10.69 -1.56 -22.96
C LEU A 49 9.66 -1.10 -23.97
N GLY A 50 8.41 -1.51 -23.79
CA GLY A 50 7.26 -1.03 -24.54
C GLY A 50 6.58 0.11 -23.80
N ALA A 51 6.09 1.11 -24.53
CA ALA A 51 5.22 2.15 -24.00
C ALA A 51 4.06 2.39 -24.93
N THR A 52 2.86 2.49 -24.36
CA THR A 52 1.62 2.79 -25.06
C THR A 52 0.82 3.84 -24.30
N ALA A 53 -0.17 4.46 -24.94
CA ALA A 53 -1.12 5.34 -24.29
C ALA A 53 -2.42 4.56 -24.01
N LEU A 54 -2.86 4.55 -22.76
CA LEU A 54 -4.15 3.97 -22.37
C LEU A 54 -5.30 4.74 -23.07
N GLY A 55 -6.34 4.00 -23.43
CA GLY A 55 -7.53 4.61 -24.06
C GLY A 55 -7.32 5.19 -25.45
N GLY A 56 -6.19 4.91 -26.13
CA GLY A 56 -5.89 5.41 -27.48
C GLY A 56 -5.54 6.90 -27.50
N GLY A 57 -5.18 7.47 -26.37
CA GLY A 57 -4.68 8.85 -26.29
C GLY A 57 -3.46 9.08 -27.16
N SER A 58 -3.23 10.32 -27.59
CA SER A 58 -2.06 10.72 -28.35
C SER A 58 -1.30 11.82 -27.58
N GLY A 59 0.02 11.73 -27.59
CA GLY A 59 0.87 12.69 -26.93
C GLY A 59 2.31 12.21 -26.85
N GLU A 60 3.21 13.10 -26.48
CA GLU A 60 4.60 12.72 -26.23
C GLU A 60 4.68 11.90 -24.92
N ILE A 61 5.25 10.72 -25.01
CA ILE A 61 5.60 9.91 -23.84
C ILE A 61 7.13 9.92 -23.69
N ARG A 62 7.58 10.36 -22.53
CA ARG A 62 9.00 10.40 -22.19
C ARG A 62 9.37 9.17 -21.38
N LEU A 63 10.27 8.36 -21.92
CA LEU A 63 10.81 7.17 -21.26
C LEU A 63 12.12 7.52 -20.57
N SER A 64 12.33 6.93 -19.38
CA SER A 64 13.58 7.03 -18.64
C SER A 64 13.96 5.67 -18.06
N VAL A 65 15.25 5.38 -18.08
CA VAL A 65 15.85 4.19 -17.47
C VAL A 65 16.96 4.65 -16.54
N GLY A 66 16.90 4.29 -15.28
CA GLY A 66 17.88 4.71 -14.28
C GLY A 66 18.11 3.66 -13.20
N GLY A 67 19.23 3.78 -12.51
CA GLY A 67 19.44 3.06 -11.26
C GLY A 67 18.49 3.58 -10.18
N VAL A 68 18.13 2.72 -9.24
CA VAL A 68 17.36 3.10 -8.06
C VAL A 68 18.09 2.63 -6.81
N ASP A 69 18.10 3.45 -5.79
CA ASP A 69 18.57 3.03 -4.47
C ASP A 69 17.53 2.06 -3.86
N PRO A 70 17.90 0.80 -3.57
CA PRO A 70 16.99 -0.14 -2.94
C PRO A 70 16.37 0.39 -1.65
N ALA A 71 17.11 1.22 -0.88
CA ALA A 71 16.58 1.83 0.33
C ALA A 71 15.49 2.86 0.04
N GLU A 72 15.56 3.56 -1.09
CA GLU A 72 14.50 4.48 -1.53
C GLU A 72 13.21 3.71 -1.86
N VAL A 73 13.34 2.62 -2.60
CA VAL A 73 12.18 1.80 -2.97
C VAL A 73 11.53 1.15 -1.75
N LEU A 74 12.33 0.68 -0.79
CA LEU A 74 11.78 0.18 0.47
C LEU A 74 11.05 1.29 1.24
N ARG A 75 11.61 2.51 1.28
CA ARG A 75 10.92 3.65 1.91
C ARG A 75 9.60 3.98 1.23
N ASP A 76 9.56 3.91 -0.11
CA ASP A 76 8.32 4.11 -0.87
C ASP A 76 7.30 3.01 -0.56
N ALA A 77 7.72 1.75 -0.49
CA ALA A 77 6.86 0.64 -0.08
C ALA A 77 6.28 0.82 1.35
N TYR A 78 7.09 1.37 2.27
CA TYR A 78 6.60 1.71 3.62
C TYR A 78 5.58 2.85 3.57
N ARG A 79 5.83 3.91 2.78
CA ARG A 79 4.89 5.03 2.62
C ARG A 79 3.57 4.61 1.99
N GLN A 80 3.61 3.64 1.09
CA GLN A 80 2.41 3.15 0.40
C GLN A 80 1.68 2.04 1.18
N GLY A 81 2.19 1.65 2.36
CA GLY A 81 1.58 0.58 3.15
C GLY A 81 1.66 -0.80 2.51
N GLN A 82 2.63 -1.02 1.61
CA GLN A 82 2.81 -2.26 0.86
C GLN A 82 3.73 -3.26 1.58
N MET A 83 4.58 -2.75 2.45
CA MET A 83 5.54 -3.58 3.21
C MET A 83 5.73 -2.97 4.61
N PRO A 84 5.64 -3.75 5.69
CA PRO A 84 5.85 -3.24 7.03
C PRO A 84 7.32 -2.87 7.25
N PRO A 85 7.59 -1.66 7.81
CA PRO A 85 8.94 -1.24 8.09
C PRO A 85 9.54 -2.09 9.22
N PRO A 86 10.76 -2.62 9.07
CA PRO A 86 11.48 -3.23 10.18
C PRO A 86 11.87 -2.16 11.21
N SER A 87 12.08 -2.56 12.46
CA SER A 87 12.44 -1.63 13.54
C SER A 87 13.70 -0.81 13.22
N SER A 88 14.62 -1.37 12.43
CA SER A 88 15.85 -0.71 11.99
C SER A 88 15.66 0.36 10.92
N ALA A 89 14.49 0.43 10.28
CA ALA A 89 14.23 1.38 9.20
C ALA A 89 14.03 2.83 9.70
N GLY A 90 13.82 3.02 11.01
CA GLY A 90 13.53 4.34 11.57
C GLY A 90 12.19 4.94 11.10
N TYR A 91 11.33 4.13 10.50
CA TYR A 91 9.98 4.55 10.11
C TYR A 91 9.04 4.45 11.32
N PRO A 92 8.16 5.44 11.56
CA PRO A 92 7.26 5.42 12.71
C PRO A 92 6.29 4.24 12.67
N VAL A 93 6.23 3.50 13.77
CA VAL A 93 5.22 2.45 14.00
C VAL A 93 4.62 2.70 15.38
N GLU A 94 3.35 3.02 15.44
CA GLU A 94 2.65 3.33 16.69
C GLU A 94 2.02 2.06 17.30
N PRO A 95 1.94 1.96 18.63
CA PRO A 95 1.13 0.91 19.23
C PRO A 95 -0.36 1.15 18.96
N LEU A 96 -1.08 0.08 18.62
CA LEU A 96 -2.53 0.06 18.48
C LEU A 96 -3.14 -0.70 19.66
N ASP A 97 -3.97 -0.04 20.44
CA ASP A 97 -4.72 -0.72 21.49
C ASP A 97 -5.94 -1.42 20.88
N ILE A 98 -5.82 -2.72 20.66
CA ILE A 98 -6.91 -3.56 20.18
C ILE A 98 -7.82 -4.06 21.32
N THR A 99 -7.51 -3.75 22.58
CA THR A 99 -8.30 -4.17 23.74
C THR A 99 -9.41 -3.18 24.07
N SER A 100 -9.24 -1.93 23.65
CA SER A 100 -10.24 -0.88 23.79
C SER A 100 -11.31 -0.99 22.71
N ALA A 101 -12.57 -0.87 23.10
CA ALA A 101 -13.68 -0.71 22.17
C ALA A 101 -13.81 0.73 21.64
N GLU A 102 -13.10 1.68 22.26
CA GLU A 102 -13.15 3.09 21.88
C GLU A 102 -12.33 3.33 20.61
N PRO A 103 -12.88 4.07 19.63
CA PRO A 103 -12.14 4.42 18.43
C PRO A 103 -10.93 5.30 18.74
N GLN A 104 -9.78 4.97 18.15
CA GLN A 104 -8.55 5.75 18.24
C GLN A 104 -8.44 6.68 17.04
N VAL A 105 -8.47 8.00 17.27
CA VAL A 105 -8.37 8.99 16.19
C VAL A 105 -6.91 9.13 15.74
N LYS A 106 -6.72 9.12 14.43
CA LYS A 106 -5.41 9.25 13.76
C LYS A 106 -5.51 10.31 12.65
N LEU A 107 -4.39 10.96 12.37
CA LEU A 107 -4.30 11.92 11.27
C LEU A 107 -3.54 11.28 10.11
N LEU A 108 -4.24 11.10 8.99
CA LEU A 108 -3.65 10.57 7.75
C LEU A 108 -3.20 11.72 6.85
N GLY A 109 -2.09 11.50 6.17
CA GLY A 109 -1.56 12.34 5.11
C GLY A 109 -1.16 11.48 3.91
N GLY A 110 -0.24 11.98 3.09
CA GLY A 110 0.24 11.28 1.89
C GLY A 110 1.11 10.04 2.14
N SER A 111 1.20 9.55 3.38
CA SER A 111 1.99 8.36 3.72
C SER A 111 1.20 7.46 4.65
N ALA A 112 1.42 6.15 4.52
CA ALA A 112 0.83 5.17 5.41
C ALA A 112 1.19 5.43 6.87
N LEU A 113 0.20 5.31 7.74
CA LEU A 113 0.41 5.14 9.18
C LEU A 113 0.58 3.66 9.47
N TRP A 114 1.61 3.35 10.24
CA TRP A 114 1.89 1.99 10.67
C TRP A 114 1.62 1.79 12.14
N PHE A 115 0.96 0.70 12.44
CA PHE A 115 0.63 0.30 13.80
C PHE A 115 1.19 -1.08 14.12
N SER A 116 1.44 -1.30 15.41
CA SER A 116 1.78 -2.62 15.95
C SER A 116 0.82 -3.02 17.05
N PHE A 117 0.46 -4.28 17.08
CA PHE A 117 -0.29 -4.88 18.19
C PHE A 117 0.10 -6.35 18.38
N ASP A 118 -0.15 -6.87 19.56
CA ASP A 118 0.15 -8.24 19.93
C ASP A 118 -1.13 -9.03 20.21
N ILE A 119 -1.10 -10.28 19.88
CA ILE A 119 -2.13 -11.28 20.17
C ILE A 119 -1.54 -12.29 21.15
N ASP A 120 -2.09 -12.37 22.36
CA ASP A 120 -1.60 -13.26 23.41
C ASP A 120 -2.18 -14.67 23.29
N GLU A 121 -3.42 -14.77 22.83
CA GLU A 121 -4.11 -16.04 22.61
C GLU A 121 -4.89 -16.01 21.30
N ARG A 122 -5.06 -17.20 20.68
CA ARG A 122 -5.79 -17.36 19.43
C ARG A 122 -7.19 -16.77 19.52
N GLN A 123 -7.50 -15.83 18.65
CA GLN A 123 -8.76 -15.10 18.64
C GLN A 123 -9.15 -14.59 17.25
N VAL A 124 -10.42 -14.30 17.08
CA VAL A 124 -10.93 -13.62 15.89
C VAL A 124 -10.90 -12.11 16.13
N VAL A 125 -10.39 -11.36 15.15
CA VAL A 125 -10.30 -9.90 15.21
C VAL A 125 -11.05 -9.30 14.02
N VAL A 126 -11.73 -8.18 14.26
CA VAL A 126 -12.28 -7.30 13.26
C VAL A 126 -11.69 -5.92 13.48
N LEU A 127 -11.05 -5.36 12.47
CA LEU A 127 -10.49 -4.01 12.47
C LEU A 127 -11.31 -3.14 11.52
N ASN A 128 -11.70 -1.96 11.96
CA ASN A 128 -12.43 -1.00 11.14
C ASN A 128 -11.67 0.33 11.15
N ALA A 129 -11.61 0.99 10.01
CA ALA A 129 -11.23 2.40 9.96
C ALA A 129 -12.40 3.21 9.38
N TYR A 130 -12.61 4.39 9.91
CA TYR A 130 -13.65 5.29 9.49
C TYR A 130 -13.06 6.65 9.18
N ALA A 131 -13.25 7.12 7.96
CA ALA A 131 -12.86 8.46 7.56
C ALA A 131 -13.75 9.51 8.22
N ALA A 132 -13.17 10.54 8.84
CA ALA A 132 -13.94 11.62 9.43
C ALA A 132 -14.42 12.64 8.38
N ALA A 133 -13.79 12.67 7.20
CA ALA A 133 -14.13 13.59 6.12
C ALA A 133 -14.90 12.89 5.00
N THR A 134 -15.98 13.49 4.54
CA THR A 134 -16.75 13.00 3.39
C THR A 134 -15.85 12.91 2.15
N GLY A 135 -15.89 11.76 1.47
CA GLY A 135 -15.13 11.52 0.23
C GLY A 135 -13.66 11.18 0.47
N MET A 136 -13.24 10.96 1.70
CA MET A 136 -11.95 10.37 2.00
C MET A 136 -12.03 8.85 1.81
N ASP A 137 -11.15 8.34 0.99
CA ASP A 137 -11.00 6.92 0.71
C ASP A 137 -9.78 6.37 1.43
N THR A 138 -9.90 5.22 2.08
CA THR A 138 -8.82 4.65 2.88
C THR A 138 -8.69 3.15 2.65
N ARG A 139 -7.47 2.64 2.84
CA ARG A 139 -7.15 1.21 2.77
C ARG A 139 -6.44 0.76 4.02
N MET A 140 -6.77 -0.41 4.51
CA MET A 140 -6.01 -1.14 5.53
C MET A 140 -5.35 -2.38 4.96
N ALA A 141 -4.12 -2.66 5.40
CA ALA A 141 -3.42 -3.91 5.12
C ALA A 141 -2.80 -4.48 6.39
N LEU A 142 -3.07 -5.75 6.65
CA LEU A 142 -2.62 -6.48 7.85
C LEU A 142 -1.48 -7.45 7.48
N PHE A 143 -0.42 -7.42 8.27
CA PHE A 143 0.78 -8.24 8.09
C PHE A 143 1.16 -8.97 9.37
N ASP A 144 1.79 -10.13 9.23
CA ASP A 144 2.50 -10.76 10.35
C ASP A 144 3.89 -10.10 10.56
N ILE A 145 4.55 -10.48 11.64
CA ILE A 145 5.86 -9.90 11.98
C ILE A 145 6.96 -10.26 10.97
N SER A 146 6.78 -11.28 10.15
CA SER A 146 7.72 -11.63 9.07
C SER A 146 7.57 -10.72 7.84
N GLY A 147 6.55 -9.87 7.81
CA GLY A 147 6.23 -8.99 6.69
C GLY A 147 5.32 -9.63 5.64
N ARG A 148 4.80 -10.84 5.90
CA ARG A 148 3.82 -11.48 5.01
C ARG A 148 2.46 -10.83 5.19
N GLN A 149 1.87 -10.35 4.10
CA GLN A 149 0.51 -9.82 4.10
C GLN A 149 -0.50 -10.95 4.39
N ILE A 150 -1.36 -10.73 5.36
CA ILE A 150 -2.43 -11.63 5.75
C ILE A 150 -3.69 -11.33 4.96
N THR A 151 -4.07 -10.05 4.92
CA THR A 151 -5.25 -9.56 4.21
C THR A 151 -5.18 -8.04 4.05
N GLU A 152 -5.97 -7.51 3.13
CA GLU A 152 -6.19 -6.07 2.97
C GLU A 152 -7.65 -5.82 2.58
N ASN A 153 -8.10 -4.59 2.75
CA ASN A 153 -9.39 -4.12 2.30
C ASN A 153 -9.37 -2.59 2.19
N ASP A 154 -10.06 -2.05 1.21
CA ASP A 154 -10.27 -0.61 1.00
C ASP A 154 -11.75 -0.22 1.14
N ASP A 155 -12.67 -1.11 0.77
CA ASP A 155 -14.10 -0.85 0.77
C ASP A 155 -14.84 -1.92 1.59
N ALA A 156 -15.73 -1.49 2.47
CA ALA A 156 -16.60 -2.40 3.20
C ALA A 156 -18.02 -1.86 3.33
N ASN A 157 -19.00 -2.75 3.26
CA ASN A 157 -20.41 -2.45 3.50
C ASN A 157 -20.98 -1.33 2.61
N GLY A 158 -20.44 -1.15 1.39
CA GLY A 158 -20.86 -0.10 0.46
C GLY A 158 -20.33 1.30 0.82
N SER A 159 -19.33 1.38 1.65
CA SER A 159 -18.58 2.58 2.02
C SER A 159 -17.14 2.47 1.53
N THR A 160 -16.46 3.59 1.36
CA THR A 160 -15.00 3.72 1.14
C THR A 160 -14.19 3.54 2.43
N ASP A 161 -14.84 3.10 3.51
CA ASP A 161 -14.20 2.79 4.78
C ASP A 161 -13.82 1.31 4.84
N PRO A 162 -12.57 0.95 5.09
CA PRO A 162 -12.13 -0.42 5.10
C PRO A 162 -12.50 -1.17 6.38
N GLN A 163 -12.78 -2.47 6.22
CA GLN A 163 -12.93 -3.42 7.32
C GLN A 163 -12.08 -4.67 7.04
N ILE A 164 -11.17 -4.97 7.94
CA ILE A 164 -10.44 -6.24 7.95
C ILE A 164 -11.12 -7.22 8.90
N GLY A 165 -11.43 -8.38 8.39
CA GLY A 165 -12.00 -9.47 9.17
C GLY A 165 -13.51 -9.68 9.00
N PRO A 166 -14.03 -10.69 9.71
CA PRO A 166 -13.38 -11.43 10.80
C PRO A 166 -12.18 -12.24 10.33
N VAL A 167 -11.03 -12.06 10.97
CA VAL A 167 -9.79 -12.79 10.70
C VAL A 167 -9.32 -13.52 11.95
N LEU A 168 -8.97 -14.81 11.81
CA LEU A 168 -8.43 -15.62 12.91
C LEU A 168 -6.93 -15.35 13.01
N LEU A 169 -6.49 -14.83 14.16
CA LEU A 169 -5.09 -14.56 14.44
C LEU A 169 -4.56 -15.51 15.54
N GLU A 170 -3.37 -16.03 15.31
CA GLU A 170 -2.61 -16.83 16.28
C GLU A 170 -1.81 -15.92 17.21
N PRO A 171 -1.33 -16.40 18.37
CA PRO A 171 -0.44 -15.62 19.22
C PRO A 171 0.77 -15.11 18.46
N GLY A 172 1.08 -13.80 18.59
CA GLY A 172 2.18 -13.17 17.88
C GLY A 172 1.99 -11.68 17.71
N SER A 173 2.99 -11.06 17.09
CA SER A 173 2.99 -9.62 16.78
C SER A 173 2.56 -9.37 15.34
N TYR A 174 1.80 -8.31 15.15
CA TYR A 174 1.21 -7.93 13.87
C TYR A 174 1.52 -6.48 13.52
N ARG A 175 1.46 -6.18 12.23
CA ARG A 175 1.56 -4.83 11.68
C ARG A 175 0.32 -4.50 10.89
N LEU A 176 -0.20 -3.30 11.09
CA LEU A 176 -1.33 -2.76 10.33
C LEU A 176 -0.89 -1.47 9.64
N ALA A 177 -1.09 -1.39 8.33
CA ALA A 177 -1.00 -0.15 7.58
C ALA A 177 -2.40 0.46 7.44
N LEU A 178 -2.51 1.78 7.61
CA LEU A 178 -3.66 2.59 7.23
C LEU A 178 -3.20 3.65 6.23
N VAL A 179 -3.79 3.67 5.06
CA VAL A 179 -3.39 4.50 3.92
C VAL A 179 -4.58 5.30 3.43
N GLN A 180 -4.37 6.56 3.10
CA GLN A 180 -5.34 7.37 2.34
C GLN A 180 -5.13 7.12 0.85
N LEU A 181 -6.20 6.82 0.12
CA LEU A 181 -6.19 6.61 -1.32
C LEU A 181 -6.61 7.89 -2.08
N GLY A 182 -6.36 7.87 -3.40
CA GLY A 182 -6.83 8.92 -4.31
C GLY A 182 -5.95 10.17 -4.35
N SER A 183 -6.40 11.15 -5.13
CA SER A 183 -5.68 12.41 -5.39
C SER A 183 -5.42 13.25 -4.13
N ASP A 184 -6.22 13.08 -3.11
CA ASP A 184 -6.07 13.79 -1.84
C ASP A 184 -4.82 13.35 -1.06
N SER A 185 -4.32 12.13 -1.31
CA SER A 185 -3.06 11.64 -0.74
C SER A 185 -1.85 12.47 -1.18
N THR A 186 -1.92 13.11 -2.34
CA THR A 186 -0.83 13.93 -2.91
C THR A 186 -0.82 15.36 -2.42
N THR A 187 -1.93 15.85 -1.86
CA THR A 187 -2.04 17.26 -1.43
C THR A 187 -1.31 17.54 -0.11
N GLY A 188 -0.87 16.52 0.60
CA GLY A 188 -0.23 16.65 1.92
C GLY A 188 -1.18 17.13 3.03
N GLN A 189 -2.47 17.25 2.74
CA GLN A 189 -3.47 17.66 3.72
C GLN A 189 -3.72 16.53 4.72
N MET A 190 -3.53 16.81 6.00
CA MET A 190 -3.82 15.86 7.06
C MET A 190 -5.33 15.78 7.30
N ARG A 191 -5.87 14.58 7.32
CA ARG A 191 -7.29 14.30 7.59
C ARG A 191 -7.44 13.27 8.70
N ALA A 192 -8.47 13.42 9.50
CA ALA A 192 -8.73 12.49 10.59
C ALA A 192 -9.42 11.22 10.09
N ALA A 193 -8.95 10.09 10.61
CA ALA A 193 -9.65 8.81 10.56
C ALA A 193 -9.65 8.19 11.95
N SER A 194 -10.59 7.31 12.24
CA SER A 194 -10.63 6.56 13.50
C SER A 194 -10.45 5.06 13.23
N ILE A 195 -9.65 4.40 14.07
CA ILE A 195 -9.48 2.95 14.03
C ILE A 195 -10.15 2.35 15.26
N SER A 196 -10.92 1.30 15.07
CA SER A 196 -11.49 0.50 16.15
C SER A 196 -11.21 -0.98 15.95
N ALA A 197 -11.16 -1.74 17.04
CA ALA A 197 -10.95 -3.17 17.02
C ALA A 197 -12.06 -3.88 17.82
N GLN A 198 -12.51 -5.03 17.31
CA GLN A 198 -13.39 -5.95 18.01
C GLN A 198 -12.70 -7.31 18.09
N ARG A 199 -12.72 -7.93 19.28
CA ARG A 199 -12.08 -9.20 19.53
C ARG A 199 -13.12 -10.21 20.00
N TYR A 200 -13.03 -11.41 19.46
CA TYR A 200 -13.90 -12.53 19.83
C TYR A 200 -13.02 -13.65 20.36
N LEU A 201 -12.99 -13.78 21.68
CA LEU A 201 -12.30 -14.85 22.37
C LEU A 201 -13.17 -16.09 22.41
N ARG A 202 -12.54 -17.26 22.38
CA ARG A 202 -13.27 -18.51 22.59
C ARG A 202 -13.83 -18.52 24.03
N ALA A 203 -15.12 -18.78 24.16
CA ALA A 203 -15.71 -19.03 25.49
C ALA A 203 -15.03 -20.25 26.13
N LYS A 204 -14.58 -20.08 27.37
CA LYS A 204 -14.00 -21.17 28.18
C LYS A 204 -15.05 -22.12 28.66
#